data_8ff400324990132dd974d945419b1025
#
_entry.id   8ff400324990132dd974d945419b1025
#
_cell.length_a   1.000
_cell.length_b   1.000
_cell.length_c   1.000
_cell.angle_alpha   90.00
_cell.angle_beta   90.00
_cell.angle_gamma   90.00
#
_symmetry.space_group_name_H-M   'P 1'
#
loop_
_entity.id
_entity.type
_entity.pdbx_description
1 polymer ?
#
loop_
_entity_poly.entity_id
_entity_poly.type
_entity_poly.pdbx_seq_one_letter_code
_entity_poly.pdbx_strand_id
1 'polypeptide(L)'
;VMLDPVASRAALNQTVRNFVAPAATASDITPGVAAPDTGDQTIGNGSLSITKARKVPFRWNGEETLSVGGAGFGASQIRAAQIQQAFRTLVNEMEADLCALHVNASRAYGTAATTPFGTAGDYTDASNVRKILVDNGAGESDLHLVMNTAAGANIRGKQSRADEAGSTTLLRQGVLLDTSGMMLRESAQIVTFTKGTGASATTNTAGYAVGATVITLAAAGTGTILAGDVITFAGDTN
;
A
#
# COMPACT_ATOMS: atom_id res chain seq x y z
N VAL A 1 3.32 2.12 -10.79
CA VAL A 1 4.74 2.16 -10.38
C VAL A 1 5.58 2.18 -11.65
N MET A 2 6.23 3.30 -11.94
CA MET A 2 7.19 3.34 -13.05
C MET A 2 8.44 2.57 -12.60
N LEU A 3 8.77 1.51 -13.33
CA LEU A 3 10.00 0.76 -13.13
C LEU A 3 11.15 1.56 -13.74
N ASP A 4 12.10 1.98 -12.92
CA ASP A 4 13.30 2.65 -13.42
C ASP A 4 14.29 1.59 -13.92
N PRO A 5 14.61 1.52 -15.23
CA PRO A 5 15.53 0.53 -15.77
C PRO A 5 16.97 0.69 -15.25
N VAL A 6 17.33 1.84 -14.71
CA VAL A 6 18.64 2.08 -14.10
C VAL A 6 18.74 1.41 -12.72
N ALA A 7 17.63 1.23 -12.01
CA ALA A 7 17.58 0.59 -10.70
C ALA A 7 17.94 -0.91 -10.74
N SER A 8 17.84 -1.57 -11.89
CA SER A 8 18.12 -3.00 -12.04
C SER A 8 19.57 -3.41 -11.73
N ARG A 9 20.50 -2.46 -11.66
CA ARG A 9 21.93 -2.67 -11.38
C ARG A 9 22.45 -1.95 -10.16
N ALA A 10 21.58 -1.32 -9.38
CA ALA A 10 22.02 -0.59 -8.21
C ALA A 10 22.43 -1.55 -7.09
N ALA A 11 23.57 -1.26 -6.45
CA ALA A 11 24.05 -2.00 -5.29
C ALA A 11 23.47 -1.43 -3.98
N LEU A 12 23.63 -2.18 -2.89
CA LEU A 12 23.27 -1.73 -1.56
C LEU A 12 23.91 -0.37 -1.25
N ASN A 13 23.13 0.56 -0.69
CA ASN A 13 23.51 1.96 -0.40
C ASN A 13 23.70 2.86 -1.62
N GLN A 14 23.47 2.39 -2.83
CA GLN A 14 23.42 3.28 -3.99
C GLN A 14 22.10 4.03 -4.04
N THR A 15 22.17 5.29 -4.44
CA THR A 15 21.01 6.17 -4.63
C THR A 15 20.67 6.25 -6.10
N VAL A 16 19.45 5.89 -6.45
CA VAL A 16 18.87 6.08 -7.78
C VAL A 16 18.02 7.34 -7.77
N ARG A 17 18.19 8.20 -8.77
CA ARG A 17 17.37 9.40 -8.93
C ARG A 17 16.25 9.14 -9.91
N ASN A 18 15.04 9.51 -9.52
CA ASN A 18 13.87 9.49 -10.39
C ASN A 18 13.39 10.93 -10.62
N PHE A 19 13.00 11.23 -11.85
CA PHE A 19 12.48 12.55 -12.20
C PHE A 19 10.99 12.62 -11.91
N VAL A 20 10.56 13.72 -11.28
CA VAL A 20 9.15 13.98 -10.99
C VAL A 20 8.78 15.28 -11.72
N ALA A 21 7.84 15.17 -12.65
CA ALA A 21 7.28 16.34 -13.29
C ALA A 21 6.38 17.09 -12.29
N PRO A 22 6.58 18.40 -12.09
CA PRO A 22 5.71 19.20 -11.24
C PRO A 22 4.31 19.31 -11.85
N ALA A 23 3.32 19.58 -11.00
CA ALA A 23 1.98 19.93 -11.47
C ALA A 23 2.04 21.26 -12.23
N ALA A 24 1.46 21.29 -13.42
CA ALA A 24 1.34 22.51 -14.21
C ALA A 24 0.11 23.30 -13.77
N THR A 25 0.26 24.62 -13.66
CA THR A 25 -0.86 25.54 -13.43
C THR A 25 -1.20 26.28 -14.71
N ALA A 26 -2.48 26.33 -15.06
CA ALA A 26 -2.95 27.13 -16.17
C ALA A 26 -3.10 28.60 -15.73
N SER A 27 -2.76 29.53 -16.61
CA SER A 27 -2.99 30.95 -16.42
C SER A 27 -3.70 31.54 -17.66
N ASP A 28 -4.49 32.58 -17.43
CA ASP A 28 -5.19 33.28 -18.51
C ASP A 28 -4.21 34.10 -19.37
N ILE A 29 -4.40 34.06 -20.68
CA ILE A 29 -3.66 34.87 -21.64
C ILE A 29 -4.49 36.09 -21.99
N THR A 30 -3.94 37.29 -21.84
CA THR A 30 -4.55 38.52 -22.33
C THR A 30 -4.23 38.67 -23.80
N PRO A 31 -5.25 38.68 -24.72
CA PRO A 31 -5.02 38.84 -26.13
C PRO A 31 -4.30 40.17 -26.49
N GLY A 32 -3.32 40.10 -27.36
CA GLY A 32 -2.57 41.28 -27.83
C GLY A 32 -1.33 41.66 -27.03
N VAL A 33 -1.04 40.94 -25.94
CA VAL A 33 0.21 41.08 -25.19
C VAL A 33 1.12 39.89 -25.52
N ALA A 34 2.44 40.12 -25.61
CA ALA A 34 3.39 39.02 -25.77
C ALA A 34 3.20 38.03 -24.64
N ALA A 35 3.22 36.73 -24.96
CA ALA A 35 3.13 35.67 -23.91
C ALA A 35 4.21 35.92 -22.88
N PRO A 36 3.87 35.92 -21.57
CA PRO A 36 4.85 36.10 -20.53
C PRO A 36 5.88 34.97 -20.60
N ASP A 37 7.14 35.33 -20.64
CA ASP A 37 8.29 34.42 -20.58
C ASP A 37 8.60 34.08 -19.09
N THR A 38 7.56 33.65 -18.37
CA THR A 38 7.62 33.36 -16.92
C THR A 38 7.00 32.03 -16.64
N GLY A 39 7.45 30.99 -17.28
CA GLY A 39 6.84 29.66 -17.13
C GLY A 39 7.84 28.52 -16.93
N ASP A 40 9.03 28.84 -16.48
CA ASP A 40 10.06 27.82 -16.25
C ASP A 40 9.58 26.82 -15.21
N GLN A 41 9.39 25.59 -15.65
CA GLN A 41 9.09 24.48 -14.74
C GLN A 41 10.40 23.90 -14.20
N THR A 42 10.56 23.92 -12.90
CA THR A 42 11.67 23.23 -12.27
C THR A 42 11.33 21.75 -12.15
N ILE A 43 12.06 20.91 -12.88
CA ILE A 43 11.91 19.46 -12.80
C ILE A 43 12.47 19.00 -11.45
N GLY A 44 11.60 18.50 -10.59
CA GLY A 44 11.98 17.89 -9.33
C GLY A 44 12.63 16.51 -9.54
N ASN A 45 13.49 16.11 -8.63
CA ASN A 45 13.98 14.74 -8.58
C ASN A 45 13.72 14.13 -7.20
N GLY A 46 13.24 12.88 -7.19
CA GLY A 46 13.19 12.03 -6.03
C GLY A 46 14.45 11.17 -5.97
N SER A 47 14.95 10.87 -4.79
CA SER A 47 16.04 9.92 -4.61
C SER A 47 15.54 8.69 -3.89
N LEU A 48 15.88 7.51 -4.42
CA LEU A 48 15.59 6.22 -3.82
C LEU A 48 16.91 5.52 -3.53
N SER A 49 17.11 5.09 -2.29
CA SER A 49 18.31 4.34 -1.89
C SER A 49 17.96 2.89 -1.64
N ILE A 50 18.81 1.97 -2.09
CA ILE A 50 18.67 0.55 -1.78
C ILE A 50 19.20 0.31 -0.37
N THR A 51 18.28 0.09 0.58
CA THR A 51 18.60 -0.07 2.00
C THR A 51 18.58 -1.52 2.46
N LYS A 52 18.00 -2.44 1.67
CA LYS A 52 17.77 -3.81 2.10
C LYS A 52 18.30 -4.81 1.07
N ALA A 53 19.16 -5.71 1.53
CA ALA A 53 19.62 -6.86 0.77
C ALA A 53 19.47 -8.11 1.64
N ARG A 54 18.75 -9.11 1.16
CA ARG A 54 18.40 -10.31 1.93
C ARG A 54 18.81 -11.58 1.20
N LYS A 55 19.19 -12.59 1.99
CA LYS A 55 19.45 -13.94 1.50
C LYS A 55 18.86 -14.96 2.46
N VAL A 56 18.39 -16.07 1.92
CA VAL A 56 18.01 -17.25 2.70
C VAL A 56 19.06 -18.32 2.43
N PRO A 57 19.99 -18.57 3.37
CA PRO A 57 21.01 -19.58 3.20
C PRO A 57 20.44 -20.96 3.49
N PHE A 58 20.82 -21.96 2.72
CA PHE A 58 20.68 -23.37 3.04
C PHE A 58 21.97 -24.10 2.66
N ARG A 59 22.35 -25.06 3.45
CA ARG A 59 23.60 -25.81 3.28
C ARG A 59 23.33 -27.30 3.50
N TRP A 60 23.93 -28.12 2.67
CA TRP A 60 23.93 -29.56 2.81
C TRP A 60 25.37 -30.04 3.02
N ASN A 61 25.59 -30.91 3.98
CA ASN A 61 26.84 -31.61 4.14
C ASN A 61 26.79 -32.97 3.41
N GLY A 62 27.93 -33.64 3.31
CA GLY A 62 28.04 -34.93 2.61
C GLY A 62 27.20 -36.04 3.23
N GLU A 63 27.11 -36.10 4.55
CA GLU A 63 26.33 -37.09 5.26
C GLU A 63 24.83 -36.91 5.10
N GLU A 64 24.35 -35.68 5.15
CA GLU A 64 22.93 -35.34 4.87
C GLU A 64 22.56 -35.72 3.43
N THR A 65 23.47 -35.50 2.47
CA THR A 65 23.25 -35.87 1.07
C THR A 65 23.16 -37.38 0.90
N LEU A 66 24.00 -38.15 1.58
CA LEU A 66 23.97 -39.62 1.60
C LEU A 66 22.73 -40.16 2.27
N SER A 67 22.34 -39.62 3.42
CA SER A 67 21.16 -40.01 4.17
C SER A 67 19.89 -39.85 3.38
N VAL A 68 19.71 -38.72 2.71
CA VAL A 68 18.53 -38.41 1.90
C VAL A 68 18.53 -39.24 0.60
N GLY A 69 19.69 -39.48 0.00
CA GLY A 69 19.81 -40.28 -1.22
C GLY A 69 19.45 -41.76 -1.02
N GLY A 70 19.65 -42.31 0.20
CA GLY A 70 19.36 -43.70 0.54
C GLY A 70 17.93 -44.00 0.96
N ALA A 71 17.13 -42.99 1.29
CA ALA A 71 15.81 -43.17 1.94
C ALA A 71 14.59 -43.16 0.98
N GLY A 72 14.78 -43.26 -0.31
CA GLY A 72 13.67 -43.36 -1.30
C GLY A 72 12.98 -42.03 -1.64
N PHE A 73 13.14 -40.98 -0.88
CA PHE A 73 12.75 -39.62 -1.25
C PHE A 73 13.93 -38.98 -1.99
N GLY A 74 13.77 -38.72 -3.27
CA GLY A 74 14.85 -38.19 -4.10
C GLY A 74 15.41 -36.86 -3.56
N ALA A 75 16.72 -36.78 -3.36
CA ALA A 75 17.42 -35.56 -2.92
C ALA A 75 17.06 -34.33 -3.76
N SER A 76 16.69 -34.52 -5.02
CA SER A 76 16.22 -33.48 -5.93
C SER A 76 14.89 -32.87 -5.49
N GLN A 77 13.94 -33.67 -4.99
CA GLN A 77 12.63 -33.19 -4.51
C GLN A 77 12.77 -32.35 -3.24
N ILE A 78 13.62 -32.79 -2.31
CA ILE A 78 13.86 -32.06 -1.05
C ILE A 78 14.57 -30.75 -1.34
N ARG A 79 15.56 -30.73 -2.24
CA ARG A 79 16.24 -29.49 -2.68
C ARG A 79 15.26 -28.53 -3.36
N ALA A 80 14.39 -29.04 -4.22
CA ALA A 80 13.35 -28.22 -4.87
C ALA A 80 12.41 -27.60 -3.83
N ALA A 81 11.97 -28.37 -2.84
CA ALA A 81 11.12 -27.87 -1.76
C ALA A 81 11.82 -26.81 -0.89
N GLN A 82 13.11 -26.99 -0.60
CA GLN A 82 13.90 -25.99 0.13
C GLN A 82 14.07 -24.68 -0.67
N ILE A 83 14.32 -24.80 -1.97
CA ILE A 83 14.42 -23.64 -2.87
C ILE A 83 13.08 -22.90 -2.92
N GLN A 84 11.96 -23.61 -3.09
CA GLN A 84 10.62 -23.00 -3.07
C GLN A 84 10.34 -22.30 -1.76
N GLN A 85 10.70 -22.91 -0.62
CA GLN A 85 10.52 -22.29 0.68
C GLN A 85 11.40 -21.05 0.86
N ALA A 86 12.62 -21.05 0.35
CA ALA A 86 13.50 -19.90 0.39
C ALA A 86 12.93 -18.73 -0.43
N PHE A 87 12.44 -18.98 -1.63
CA PHE A 87 11.76 -17.97 -2.45
C PHE A 87 10.50 -17.44 -1.77
N ARG A 88 9.67 -18.34 -1.21
CA ARG A 88 8.47 -17.94 -0.47
C ARG A 88 8.80 -17.01 0.70
N THR A 89 9.86 -17.30 1.45
CA THR A 89 10.31 -16.47 2.56
C THR A 89 10.70 -15.06 2.09
N LEU A 90 11.48 -14.97 1.00
CA LEU A 90 11.89 -13.68 0.44
C LEU A 90 10.71 -12.88 -0.11
N VAL A 91 9.78 -13.54 -0.80
CA VAL A 91 8.57 -12.89 -1.34
C VAL A 91 7.69 -12.38 -0.20
N ASN A 92 7.44 -13.19 0.84
CA ASN A 92 6.66 -12.78 2.00
C ASN A 92 7.29 -11.58 2.72
N GLU A 93 8.62 -11.52 2.81
CA GLU A 93 9.30 -10.38 3.42
C GLU A 93 9.15 -9.09 2.57
N MET A 94 9.28 -9.19 1.25
CA MET A 94 9.03 -8.06 0.35
C MET A 94 7.57 -7.57 0.44
N GLU A 95 6.63 -8.51 0.47
CA GLU A 95 5.21 -8.20 0.57
C GLU A 95 4.88 -7.52 1.90
N ALA A 96 5.44 -7.98 3.01
CA ALA A 96 5.28 -7.34 4.32
C ALA A 96 5.85 -5.92 4.34
N ASP A 97 7.04 -5.70 3.74
CA ASP A 97 7.63 -4.38 3.62
C ASP A 97 6.76 -3.42 2.79
N LEU A 98 6.21 -3.90 1.66
CA LEU A 98 5.31 -3.11 0.83
C LEU A 98 4.01 -2.77 1.56
N CYS A 99 3.43 -3.76 2.27
CA CYS A 99 2.21 -3.55 3.05
C CYS A 99 2.42 -2.57 4.21
N ALA A 100 3.63 -2.50 4.79
CA ALA A 100 3.95 -1.55 5.85
C ALA A 100 3.97 -0.08 5.37
N LEU A 101 4.07 0.18 4.07
CA LEU A 101 4.09 1.54 3.53
C LEU A 101 2.74 2.28 3.64
N HIS A 102 1.66 1.61 4.04
CA HIS A 102 0.35 2.23 4.24
C HIS A 102 0.40 3.43 5.21
N VAL A 103 1.33 3.44 6.16
CA VAL A 103 1.53 4.56 7.10
C VAL A 103 1.90 5.89 6.42
N ASN A 104 2.34 5.84 5.16
CA ASN A 104 2.68 7.03 4.37
C ASN A 104 1.46 7.59 3.60
N ALA A 105 0.29 6.96 3.72
CA ALA A 105 -0.92 7.47 3.08
C ALA A 105 -1.39 8.75 3.76
N SER A 106 -1.74 9.76 2.96
CA SER A 106 -2.23 11.05 3.46
C SER A 106 -3.66 11.01 3.95
N ARG A 107 -4.45 10.03 3.52
CA ARG A 107 -5.85 9.86 3.87
C ARG A 107 -6.18 8.39 4.10
N ALA A 108 -7.14 8.15 4.97
CA ALA A 108 -7.68 6.83 5.25
C ALA A 108 -9.21 6.89 5.34
N TYR A 109 -9.85 5.78 5.02
CA TYR A 109 -11.28 5.58 5.21
C TYR A 109 -11.50 4.36 6.09
N GLY A 110 -12.46 4.45 7.00
CA GLY A 110 -12.87 3.36 7.87
C GLY A 110 -12.98 3.76 9.34
N THR A 111 -13.46 2.83 10.14
CA THR A 111 -13.58 2.99 11.60
C THR A 111 -12.55 2.10 12.27
N ALA A 112 -11.78 2.67 13.18
CA ALA A 112 -10.80 1.92 13.95
C ALA A 112 -11.44 0.74 14.69
N ALA A 113 -10.72 -0.36 14.78
CA ALA A 113 -11.14 -1.64 15.36
C ALA A 113 -12.30 -2.34 14.61
N THR A 114 -12.66 -1.86 13.42
CA THR A 114 -13.67 -2.50 12.58
C THR A 114 -12.98 -3.10 11.36
N THR A 115 -13.19 -4.40 11.12
CA THR A 115 -12.70 -5.05 9.90
C THR A 115 -13.47 -4.51 8.70
N PRO A 116 -12.79 -4.08 7.62
CA PRO A 116 -13.46 -3.62 6.42
C PRO A 116 -14.48 -4.64 5.89
N PHE A 117 -15.50 -4.14 5.20
CA PHE A 117 -16.56 -4.97 4.64
C PHE A 117 -17.37 -5.78 5.65
N GLY A 118 -17.41 -5.36 6.91
CA GLY A 118 -18.15 -6.06 7.98
C GLY A 118 -19.67 -5.99 7.84
N THR A 119 -20.22 -4.93 7.22
CA THR A 119 -21.67 -4.74 7.07
C THR A 119 -22.19 -5.60 5.92
N ALA A 120 -23.25 -6.39 6.15
CA ALA A 120 -23.85 -7.25 5.16
C ALA A 120 -24.40 -6.45 3.96
N GLY A 121 -24.17 -6.93 2.73
CA GLY A 121 -24.65 -6.31 1.49
C GLY A 121 -24.06 -4.95 1.15
N ASP A 122 -23.07 -4.47 1.91
CA ASP A 122 -22.50 -3.15 1.74
C ASP A 122 -21.04 -3.21 1.23
N TYR A 123 -20.81 -2.65 0.04
CA TYR A 123 -19.49 -2.49 -0.59
C TYR A 123 -18.97 -1.04 -0.55
N THR A 124 -19.58 -0.19 0.26
CA THR A 124 -19.28 1.25 0.37
C THR A 124 -17.83 1.50 0.72
N ASP A 125 -17.20 0.63 1.50
CA ASP A 125 -15.78 0.73 1.84
C ASP A 125 -14.88 0.81 0.60
N ALA A 126 -15.10 -0.05 -0.39
CA ALA A 126 -14.35 -0.04 -1.64
C ALA A 126 -14.57 1.25 -2.44
N SER A 127 -15.82 1.71 -2.51
CA SER A 127 -16.19 2.93 -3.23
C SER A 127 -15.57 4.17 -2.61
N ASN A 128 -15.53 4.26 -1.29
CA ASN A 128 -14.91 5.39 -0.58
C ASN A 128 -13.37 5.40 -0.70
N VAL A 129 -12.73 4.23 -0.66
CA VAL A 129 -11.28 4.15 -0.92
C VAL A 129 -10.97 4.59 -2.36
N ARG A 130 -11.76 4.15 -3.35
CA ARG A 130 -11.64 4.61 -4.73
C ARG A 130 -11.84 6.12 -4.85
N LYS A 131 -12.87 6.65 -4.18
CA LYS A 131 -13.12 8.10 -4.14
C LYS A 131 -11.89 8.87 -3.69
N ILE A 132 -11.23 8.46 -2.60
CA ILE A 132 -10.00 9.09 -2.11
C ILE A 132 -8.91 9.12 -3.19
N LEU A 133 -8.71 8.01 -3.91
CA LEU A 133 -7.71 7.95 -4.99
C LEU A 133 -8.04 8.92 -6.13
N VAL A 134 -9.29 8.92 -6.60
CA VAL A 134 -9.74 9.76 -7.71
C VAL A 134 -9.71 11.24 -7.33
N ASP A 135 -10.17 11.61 -6.13
CA ASP A 135 -10.12 12.97 -5.61
C ASP A 135 -8.68 13.52 -5.50
N ASN A 136 -7.71 12.64 -5.33
CA ASN A 136 -6.28 13.00 -5.33
C ASN A 136 -5.61 12.88 -6.71
N GLY A 137 -6.39 12.69 -7.78
CA GLY A 137 -5.88 12.69 -9.16
C GLY A 137 -5.22 11.38 -9.60
N ALA A 138 -5.49 10.27 -8.93
CA ALA A 138 -5.03 8.96 -9.40
C ALA A 138 -5.73 8.57 -10.71
N GLY A 139 -4.99 7.96 -11.63
CA GLY A 139 -5.57 7.38 -12.84
C GLY A 139 -6.59 6.29 -12.50
N GLU A 140 -7.70 6.25 -13.23
CA GLU A 140 -8.78 5.29 -12.97
C GLU A 140 -8.53 3.89 -13.57
N SER A 141 -7.46 3.73 -14.33
CA SER A 141 -7.06 2.45 -14.92
C SER A 141 -6.12 1.68 -13.99
N ASP A 142 -6.26 0.35 -13.99
CA ASP A 142 -5.37 -0.57 -13.27
C ASP A 142 -5.32 -0.33 -11.75
N LEU A 143 -6.49 -0.11 -11.16
CA LEU A 143 -6.61 0.05 -9.71
C LEU A 143 -6.72 -1.31 -9.03
N HIS A 144 -5.92 -1.50 -7.99
CA HIS A 144 -5.93 -2.70 -7.17
C HIS A 144 -6.25 -2.36 -5.72
N LEU A 145 -7.14 -3.14 -5.11
CA LEU A 145 -7.42 -3.09 -3.68
C LEU A 145 -6.85 -4.35 -3.01
N VAL A 146 -5.80 -4.16 -2.24
CA VAL A 146 -5.18 -5.25 -1.49
C VAL A 146 -5.67 -5.23 -0.05
N MET A 147 -6.15 -6.36 0.43
CA MET A 147 -6.76 -6.49 1.75
C MET A 147 -6.18 -7.67 2.53
N ASN A 148 -6.37 -7.67 3.84
CA ASN A 148 -6.01 -8.80 4.66
C ASN A 148 -7.04 -9.94 4.54
N THR A 149 -6.69 -11.11 5.06
CA THR A 149 -7.53 -12.32 4.99
C THR A 149 -8.87 -12.17 5.72
N ALA A 150 -8.95 -11.33 6.77
CA ALA A 150 -10.20 -11.08 7.48
C ALA A 150 -11.19 -10.28 6.62
N ALA A 151 -10.73 -9.21 5.95
CA ALA A 151 -11.54 -8.46 5.01
C ALA A 151 -11.93 -9.31 3.79
N GLY A 152 -11.01 -10.15 3.29
CA GLY A 152 -11.29 -11.12 2.23
C GLY A 152 -12.38 -12.12 2.60
N ALA A 153 -12.38 -12.61 3.83
CA ALA A 153 -13.44 -13.49 4.35
C ALA A 153 -14.80 -12.78 4.39
N ASN A 154 -14.84 -11.52 4.82
CA ASN A 154 -16.06 -10.72 4.81
C ASN A 154 -16.63 -10.55 3.39
N ILE A 155 -15.78 -10.27 2.39
CA ILE A 155 -16.22 -10.15 1.00
C ILE A 155 -16.77 -11.47 0.47
N ARG A 156 -16.07 -12.59 0.69
CA ARG A 156 -16.57 -13.91 0.30
C ARG A 156 -17.91 -14.24 0.97
N GLY A 157 -18.09 -13.82 2.21
CA GLY A 157 -19.38 -13.94 2.91
C GLY A 157 -20.51 -13.14 2.25
N LYS A 158 -20.22 -11.97 1.68
CA LYS A 158 -21.20 -11.15 0.93
C LYS A 158 -21.55 -11.77 -0.42
N GLN A 159 -20.62 -12.44 -1.05
CA GLN A 159 -20.82 -13.20 -2.30
C GLN A 159 -21.47 -14.55 -2.05
N SER A 160 -22.21 -14.72 -0.95
CA SER A 160 -22.82 -15.99 -0.56
C SER A 160 -24.00 -16.42 -1.44
N ARG A 161 -24.57 -15.51 -2.22
CA ARG A 161 -25.70 -15.75 -3.13
C ARG A 161 -25.21 -15.73 -4.58
N ALA A 162 -25.81 -16.58 -5.40
CA ALA A 162 -25.42 -16.71 -6.80
C ALA A 162 -25.66 -15.44 -7.62
N ASP A 163 -26.68 -14.67 -7.30
CA ASP A 163 -26.99 -13.38 -7.90
C ASP A 163 -25.96 -12.29 -7.54
N GLU A 164 -25.40 -12.34 -6.34
CA GLU A 164 -24.35 -11.42 -5.89
C GLU A 164 -22.97 -11.82 -6.43
N ALA A 165 -22.69 -13.11 -6.54
CA ALA A 165 -21.42 -13.63 -7.06
C ALA A 165 -21.37 -13.70 -8.60
N GLY A 166 -22.48 -13.46 -9.28
CA GLY A 166 -22.59 -13.56 -10.75
C GLY A 166 -22.62 -14.98 -11.29
N SER A 167 -22.16 -15.98 -10.56
CA SER A 167 -22.31 -17.39 -10.91
C SER A 167 -22.07 -18.32 -9.71
N THR A 168 -22.75 -19.48 -9.74
CA THR A 168 -22.56 -20.53 -8.71
C THR A 168 -21.15 -21.14 -8.73
N THR A 169 -20.48 -21.13 -9.87
CA THR A 169 -19.11 -21.64 -10.00
C THR A 169 -18.12 -20.74 -9.31
N LEU A 170 -18.19 -19.43 -9.52
CA LEU A 170 -17.34 -18.43 -8.84
C LEU A 170 -17.56 -18.46 -7.33
N LEU A 171 -18.82 -18.58 -6.89
CA LEU A 171 -19.16 -18.72 -5.48
C LEU A 171 -18.46 -19.94 -4.86
N ARG A 172 -18.53 -21.10 -5.51
CA ARG A 172 -17.92 -22.36 -5.01
C ARG A 172 -16.40 -22.33 -5.02
N GLN A 173 -15.79 -21.61 -5.95
CA GLN A 173 -14.34 -21.45 -6.03
C GLN A 173 -13.79 -20.42 -5.03
N GLY A 174 -14.67 -19.61 -4.40
CA GLY A 174 -14.26 -18.57 -3.46
C GLY A 174 -13.41 -17.46 -4.10
N VAL A 175 -13.61 -17.21 -5.39
CA VAL A 175 -12.90 -16.16 -6.13
C VAL A 175 -13.40 -14.80 -5.67
N LEU A 176 -12.47 -13.88 -5.39
CA LEU A 176 -12.81 -12.49 -5.14
C LEU A 176 -13.14 -11.80 -6.46
N LEU A 177 -14.34 -11.23 -6.53
CA LEU A 177 -14.81 -10.49 -7.70
C LEU A 177 -14.35 -9.04 -7.62
N ASP A 178 -14.06 -8.46 -8.78
CA ASP A 178 -13.71 -7.04 -8.87
C ASP A 178 -14.89 -6.17 -8.44
N THR A 179 -14.62 -5.15 -7.66
CA THR A 179 -15.65 -4.26 -7.11
C THR A 179 -15.22 -2.80 -7.24
N SER A 180 -16.17 -1.92 -7.54
CA SER A 180 -15.94 -0.48 -7.68
C SER A 180 -14.83 -0.11 -8.69
N GLY A 181 -14.63 -0.92 -9.73
CA GLY A 181 -13.59 -0.72 -10.75
C GLY A 181 -12.16 -1.00 -10.24
N MET A 182 -12.03 -1.74 -9.16
CA MET A 182 -10.74 -2.18 -8.61
C MET A 182 -10.65 -3.70 -8.60
N MET A 183 -9.48 -4.23 -8.95
CA MET A 183 -9.18 -5.65 -8.79
C MET A 183 -8.92 -5.97 -7.33
N LEU A 184 -9.67 -6.93 -6.78
CA LEU A 184 -9.48 -7.34 -5.39
C LEU A 184 -8.34 -8.35 -5.25
N ARG A 185 -7.44 -8.11 -4.32
CA ARG A 185 -6.33 -8.98 -3.97
C ARG A 185 -6.28 -9.19 -2.47
N GLU A 186 -5.80 -10.34 -2.06
CA GLU A 186 -5.69 -10.73 -0.64
C GLU A 186 -4.25 -11.07 -0.31
N SER A 187 -3.77 -10.54 0.82
CA SER A 187 -2.46 -10.86 1.35
C SER A 187 -2.52 -11.12 2.85
N ALA A 188 -1.92 -12.23 3.27
CA ALA A 188 -1.75 -12.55 4.68
C ALA A 188 -0.65 -11.68 5.36
N GLN A 189 0.14 -10.95 4.58
CA GLN A 189 1.21 -10.10 5.10
C GLN A 189 0.73 -8.72 5.55
N ILE A 190 -0.53 -8.37 5.29
CA ILE A 190 -1.12 -7.15 5.80
C ILE A 190 -1.44 -7.34 7.29
N VAL A 191 -0.62 -6.70 8.13
CA VAL A 191 -0.80 -6.71 9.57
C VAL A 191 -1.83 -5.65 9.99
N THR A 192 -2.50 -5.90 11.12
CA THR A 192 -3.39 -4.90 11.71
C THR A 192 -2.56 -3.78 12.30
N PHE A 193 -2.78 -2.56 11.83
CA PHE A 193 -2.20 -1.36 12.41
C PHE A 193 -2.97 -0.98 13.69
N THR A 194 -2.24 -0.77 14.78
CA THR A 194 -2.83 -0.28 16.02
C THR A 194 -2.67 1.23 16.08
N LYS A 195 -3.78 1.95 15.96
CA LYS A 195 -3.77 3.40 16.06
C LYS A 195 -3.41 3.88 17.47
N GLY A 196 -2.88 5.08 17.58
CA GLY A 196 -2.74 5.78 18.85
C GLY A 196 -4.10 6.11 19.49
N THR A 197 -4.05 6.46 20.74
CA THR A 197 -5.23 6.85 21.56
C THR A 197 -5.36 8.37 21.73
N GLY A 198 -4.57 9.15 20.97
CA GLY A 198 -4.52 10.60 21.03
C GLY A 198 -5.89 11.24 20.76
N ALA A 199 -6.28 12.17 21.62
CA ALA A 199 -7.53 12.91 21.50
C ALA A 199 -7.40 14.31 22.12
N SER A 200 -8.22 15.25 21.64
CA SER A 200 -8.36 16.59 22.20
C SER A 200 -7.06 17.42 22.26
N ALA A 201 -6.11 17.15 21.38
CA ALA A 201 -4.95 18.00 21.20
C ALA A 201 -5.37 19.33 20.57
N THR A 202 -4.70 20.41 20.93
CA THR A 202 -4.93 21.73 20.33
C THR A 202 -3.65 22.25 19.70
N THR A 203 -3.77 22.92 18.57
CA THR A 203 -2.64 23.56 17.88
C THR A 203 -2.30 24.88 18.54
N ASN A 204 -1.05 25.33 18.47
CA ASN A 204 -0.60 26.59 19.07
C ASN A 204 -0.91 27.83 18.22
N THR A 205 -1.41 27.65 17.01
CA THR A 205 -1.81 28.74 16.11
C THR A 205 -3.20 28.50 15.55
N ALA A 206 -3.86 29.59 15.12
CA ALA A 206 -5.18 29.50 14.49
C ALA A 206 -5.16 28.89 13.07
N GLY A 207 -3.99 28.63 12.51
CA GLY A 207 -3.84 28.00 11.19
C GLY A 207 -2.39 27.80 10.80
N TYR A 208 -2.18 26.94 9.84
CA TYR A 208 -0.89 26.64 9.23
C TYR A 208 -0.96 26.87 7.73
N ALA A 209 0.16 27.23 7.12
CA ALA A 209 0.22 27.37 5.67
C ALA A 209 -0.02 26.03 4.97
N VAL A 210 -0.59 26.09 3.76
CA VAL A 210 -0.74 24.91 2.92
C VAL A 210 0.63 24.27 2.67
N GLY A 211 0.73 22.97 2.88
CA GLY A 211 1.99 22.23 2.78
C GLY A 211 2.84 22.21 4.05
N ALA A 212 2.35 22.72 5.17
CA ALA A 212 3.05 22.59 6.44
C ALA A 212 3.24 21.11 6.82
N THR A 213 4.48 20.73 7.12
CA THR A 213 4.84 19.36 7.51
C THR A 213 5.02 19.20 9.01
N VAL A 214 5.02 20.31 9.76
CA VAL A 214 5.16 20.30 11.21
C VAL A 214 4.02 21.12 11.82
N ILE A 215 3.34 20.50 12.76
CA ILE A 215 2.26 21.13 13.51
C ILE A 215 2.66 21.10 15.00
N THR A 216 2.73 22.28 15.62
CA THR A 216 3.08 22.40 17.03
C THR A 216 1.81 22.38 17.87
N LEU A 217 1.78 21.60 18.92
CA LEU A 217 0.66 21.52 19.84
C LEU A 217 0.81 22.55 20.96
N ALA A 218 -0.26 23.26 21.27
CA ALA A 218 -0.38 24.09 22.49
C ALA A 218 -0.68 23.21 23.69
N ALA A 219 -1.56 22.22 23.51
CA ALA A 219 -1.81 21.18 24.50
C ALA A 219 -1.79 19.81 23.82
N ALA A 220 -1.10 18.88 24.45
CA ALA A 220 -0.95 17.53 23.91
C ALA A 220 -2.25 16.70 23.93
N GLY A 221 -3.28 17.18 24.62
CA GLY A 221 -4.52 16.44 24.83
C GLY A 221 -4.33 15.23 25.74
N THR A 222 -4.98 14.13 25.41
CA THR A 222 -4.88 12.85 26.13
C THR A 222 -4.39 11.75 25.19
N GLY A 223 -3.81 10.69 25.77
CA GLY A 223 -3.34 9.54 25.01
C GLY A 223 -2.03 9.80 24.25
N THR A 224 -1.76 8.98 23.25
CA THR A 224 -0.55 9.02 22.43
C THR A 224 -0.91 9.07 20.95
N ILE A 225 -0.14 9.83 20.18
CA ILE A 225 -0.18 9.84 18.70
C ILE A 225 1.01 9.00 18.23
N LEU A 226 0.75 8.03 17.37
CA LEU A 226 1.74 7.12 16.82
C LEU A 226 2.03 7.45 15.37
N ALA A 227 3.22 7.07 14.91
CA ALA A 227 3.56 7.19 13.50
C ALA A 227 2.60 6.37 12.64
N GLY A 228 2.03 7.00 11.60
CA GLY A 228 1.02 6.40 10.75
C GLY A 228 -0.42 6.67 11.17
N ASP A 229 -0.65 7.37 12.29
CA ASP A 229 -2.00 7.82 12.63
C ASP A 229 -2.49 8.87 11.64
N VAL A 230 -3.73 8.74 11.23
CA VAL A 230 -4.44 9.78 10.48
C VAL A 230 -5.19 10.67 11.47
N ILE A 231 -4.89 11.95 11.44
CA ILE A 231 -5.50 12.95 12.31
C ILE A 231 -6.52 13.78 11.54
N THR A 232 -7.56 14.20 12.24
CA THR A 232 -8.58 15.12 11.72
C THR A 232 -8.57 16.41 12.51
N PHE A 233 -8.80 17.52 11.83
CA PHE A 233 -8.94 18.83 12.45
C PHE A 233 -10.41 19.19 12.64
N ALA A 234 -10.74 19.77 13.78
CA ALA A 234 -12.11 20.24 14.02
C ALA A 234 -12.47 21.34 13.00
N GLY A 235 -13.60 21.17 12.33
CA GLY A 235 -14.06 22.10 11.29
C GLY A 235 -13.55 21.76 9.87
N ASP A 236 -12.67 20.79 9.72
CA ASP A 236 -12.29 20.25 8.40
C ASP A 236 -13.32 19.19 7.97
N THR A 237 -13.91 19.39 6.81
CA THR A 237 -14.94 18.50 6.23
C THR A 237 -14.42 17.62 5.09
N ASN A 238 -13.12 17.66 4.82
CA ASN A 238 -12.48 16.87 3.75
C ASN A 238 -12.13 15.45 4.17
#